data_84344f617a4e98196444fc9151b25c52
#
_entry.id   84344f617a4e98196444fc9151b25c52
#
_cell.length_a   1.000
_cell.length_b   1.000
_cell.length_c   1.000
_cell.angle_alpha   90.00
_cell.angle_beta   90.00
_cell.angle_gamma   90.00
#
_symmetry.space_group_name_H-M   'P 1'
#
loop_
_entity.id
_entity.type
_entity.pdbx_description
1 polymer ?
#
loop_
_entity_poly.entity_id
_entity_poly.type
_entity_poly.pdbx_seq_one_letter_code
_entity_poly.pdbx_strand_id
1 'polypeptide(L)'
;DEAEGARFTDVDGREYVDFCLGDTAAMTGHSPEPTVRAVAEQAGHGITLMLPSEDSLWVGQELSRRFGLARWQFALTATDANRFAIRLARELTRRPKILVFNWCYHGSVDETFASLDRGSVVSREGNVGPPVPLDETTRVAEWNDAEALERELAHGDVACVLAEPALTNIGIVL
;
A
#
# COMPACT_ATOMS: atom_id res chain seq x y z
N ASP A 1 -19.33 -13.98 -11.87
CA ASP A 1 -19.32 -14.44 -10.47
C ASP A 1 -18.26 -15.51 -10.20
N GLU A 2 -17.45 -15.84 -11.17
CA GLU A 2 -16.30 -16.72 -10.94
C GLU A 2 -15.06 -16.21 -11.68
N ALA A 3 -13.89 -16.64 -11.22
CA ALA A 3 -12.63 -16.27 -11.81
C ALA A 3 -11.62 -17.41 -11.70
N GLU A 4 -10.91 -17.73 -12.79
CA GLU A 4 -9.90 -18.76 -12.87
C GLU A 4 -8.77 -18.33 -13.81
N GLY A 5 -7.53 -18.51 -13.38
CA GLY A 5 -6.37 -18.14 -14.19
C GLY A 5 -6.39 -16.67 -14.59
N ALA A 6 -6.45 -16.40 -15.89
CA ALA A 6 -6.47 -15.04 -16.44
C ALA A 6 -7.89 -14.58 -16.87
N ARG A 7 -8.95 -15.22 -16.41
CA ARG A 7 -10.30 -14.94 -16.84
C ARG A 7 -11.25 -14.76 -15.65
N PHE A 8 -12.25 -13.94 -15.84
CA PHE A 8 -13.38 -13.84 -14.91
C PHE A 8 -14.70 -13.63 -15.65
N THR A 9 -15.80 -14.00 -14.99
CA THR A 9 -17.15 -13.85 -15.49
C THR A 9 -17.93 -12.90 -14.59
N ASP A 10 -18.58 -11.89 -15.19
CA ASP A 10 -19.42 -10.94 -14.45
C ASP A 10 -20.79 -11.53 -14.08
N VAL A 11 -21.60 -10.75 -13.37
CA VAL A 11 -22.94 -11.13 -12.92
C VAL A 11 -23.93 -11.35 -14.07
N ASP A 12 -23.65 -10.82 -15.25
CA ASP A 12 -24.43 -11.00 -16.47
C ASP A 12 -23.98 -12.22 -17.29
N GLY A 13 -22.98 -12.96 -16.83
CA GLY A 13 -22.41 -14.12 -17.49
C GLY A 13 -21.44 -13.78 -18.63
N ARG A 14 -20.94 -12.55 -18.71
CA ARG A 14 -19.93 -12.16 -19.71
C ARG A 14 -18.53 -12.53 -19.25
N GLU A 15 -17.77 -13.16 -20.13
CA GLU A 15 -16.38 -13.53 -19.86
C GLU A 15 -15.44 -12.40 -20.29
N TYR A 16 -14.43 -12.15 -19.45
CA TYR A 16 -13.37 -11.18 -19.67
C TYR A 16 -11.98 -11.81 -19.50
N VAL A 17 -11.01 -11.29 -20.22
CA VAL A 17 -9.59 -11.55 -19.93
C VAL A 17 -9.07 -10.47 -19.01
N ASP A 18 -8.54 -10.87 -17.86
CA ASP A 18 -8.06 -9.95 -16.85
C ASP A 18 -6.61 -9.52 -17.11
N PHE A 19 -6.44 -8.34 -17.66
CA PHE A 19 -5.14 -7.67 -17.80
C PHE A 19 -4.77 -6.79 -16.62
N CYS A 20 -5.64 -6.67 -15.63
CA CYS A 20 -5.42 -5.87 -14.43
C CYS A 20 -5.02 -6.70 -13.20
N LEU A 21 -4.98 -8.03 -13.33
CA LEU A 21 -4.61 -8.96 -12.26
C LEU A 21 -5.49 -8.81 -11.02
N GLY A 22 -6.79 -8.60 -11.20
CA GLY A 22 -7.72 -8.33 -10.10
C GLY A 22 -7.32 -7.11 -9.28
N ASP A 23 -6.92 -6.04 -9.96
CA ASP A 23 -6.33 -4.83 -9.35
C ASP A 23 -5.06 -5.16 -8.52
N THR A 24 -4.16 -5.93 -9.14
CA THR A 24 -2.89 -6.43 -8.59
C THR A 24 -2.99 -7.50 -7.48
N ALA A 25 -4.17 -7.89 -7.05
CA ALA A 25 -4.35 -8.92 -6.03
C ALA A 25 -4.20 -10.36 -6.55
N ALA A 26 -4.46 -10.58 -7.86
CA ALA A 26 -4.38 -11.88 -8.52
C ALA A 26 -3.07 -12.08 -9.32
N MET A 27 -1.92 -11.73 -8.74
CA MET A 27 -0.60 -11.79 -9.39
C MET A 27 -0.23 -13.18 -9.92
N THR A 28 -0.75 -14.25 -9.33
CA THR A 28 -0.53 -15.65 -9.73
C THR A 28 -1.70 -16.24 -10.51
N GLY A 29 -2.62 -15.41 -10.96
CA GLY A 29 -3.90 -15.78 -11.51
C GLY A 29 -4.99 -15.94 -10.47
N HIS A 30 -6.24 -15.95 -10.94
CA HIS A 30 -7.41 -16.20 -10.10
C HIS A 30 -7.48 -17.67 -9.68
N SER A 31 -7.93 -17.90 -8.47
CA SER A 31 -8.25 -19.23 -7.91
C SER A 31 -7.16 -20.29 -8.10
N PRO A 32 -5.87 -20.00 -7.80
CA PRO A 32 -4.83 -21.04 -7.93
C PRO A 32 -5.14 -22.19 -6.96
N GLU A 33 -5.24 -23.40 -7.49
CA GLU A 33 -5.69 -24.60 -6.77
C GLU A 33 -4.98 -24.83 -5.43
N PRO A 34 -3.64 -24.71 -5.31
CA PRO A 34 -2.98 -24.89 -4.02
C PRO A 34 -3.43 -23.89 -2.95
N THR A 35 -3.68 -22.63 -3.34
CA THR A 35 -4.16 -21.58 -2.43
C THR A 35 -5.59 -21.84 -2.00
N VAL A 36 -6.47 -22.17 -2.95
CA VAL A 36 -7.88 -22.48 -2.67
C VAL A 36 -7.98 -23.62 -1.67
N ARG A 37 -7.23 -24.71 -1.89
CA ARG A 37 -7.20 -25.85 -0.99
C ARG A 37 -6.71 -25.49 0.42
N ALA A 38 -5.60 -24.75 0.53
CA ALA A 38 -5.03 -24.34 1.82
C ALA A 38 -5.99 -23.43 2.60
N VAL A 39 -6.64 -22.47 1.91
CA VAL A 39 -7.63 -21.59 2.52
C VAL A 39 -8.86 -22.37 3.00
N ALA A 40 -9.39 -23.29 2.18
CA ALA A 40 -10.54 -24.12 2.55
C ALA A 40 -10.22 -25.02 3.76
N GLU A 41 -9.05 -25.62 3.82
CA GLU A 41 -8.59 -26.43 4.94
C GLU A 41 -8.47 -25.58 6.22
N GLN A 42 -7.79 -24.43 6.14
CA GLN A 42 -7.61 -23.56 7.29
C GLN A 42 -8.93 -22.97 7.78
N ALA A 43 -9.89 -22.68 6.90
CA ALA A 43 -11.20 -22.22 7.29
C ALA A 43 -11.94 -23.22 8.20
N GLY A 44 -11.72 -24.53 7.98
CA GLY A 44 -12.24 -25.60 8.84
C GLY A 44 -11.59 -25.64 10.24
N HIS A 45 -10.38 -25.13 10.37
CA HIS A 45 -9.64 -25.05 11.64
C HIS A 45 -9.81 -23.68 12.37
N GLY A 46 -10.40 -22.72 11.70
CA GLY A 46 -10.56 -21.34 12.17
C GLY A 46 -9.50 -20.39 11.62
N ILE A 47 -9.94 -19.18 11.31
CA ILE A 47 -9.11 -18.13 10.69
C ILE A 47 -8.98 -16.87 11.55
N THR A 48 -9.74 -16.78 12.65
CA THR A 48 -9.71 -15.63 13.55
C THR A 48 -8.98 -16.01 14.84
N LEU A 49 -7.65 -16.11 14.74
CA LEU A 49 -6.78 -16.47 15.86
C LEU A 49 -6.15 -15.21 16.45
N MET A 50 -6.20 -15.03 17.75
CA MET A 50 -5.55 -13.90 18.42
C MET A 50 -4.03 -14.05 18.47
N LEU A 51 -3.52 -15.29 18.44
CA LEU A 51 -2.10 -15.60 18.51
C LEU A 51 -1.54 -15.92 17.11
N PRO A 52 -0.24 -15.68 16.90
CA PRO A 52 0.42 -16.08 15.66
C PRO A 52 0.29 -17.57 15.39
N SER A 53 0.02 -17.94 14.15
CA SER A 53 0.05 -19.35 13.69
C SER A 53 1.46 -19.75 13.25
N GLU A 54 1.66 -21.07 13.03
CA GLU A 54 2.91 -21.59 12.46
C GLU A 54 3.18 -21.02 11.07
N ASP A 55 2.14 -20.76 10.27
CA ASP A 55 2.25 -20.15 8.95
C ASP A 55 2.86 -18.76 9.03
N SER A 56 2.45 -17.95 10.03
CA SER A 56 3.01 -16.60 10.20
C SER A 56 4.49 -16.64 10.54
N LEU A 57 4.94 -17.65 11.31
CA LEU A 57 6.34 -17.85 11.62
C LEU A 57 7.12 -18.24 10.36
N TRP A 58 6.61 -19.22 9.59
CA TRP A 58 7.25 -19.66 8.35
C TRP A 58 7.34 -18.53 7.32
N VAL A 59 6.25 -17.81 7.09
CA VAL A 59 6.22 -16.66 6.17
C VAL A 59 7.21 -15.58 6.61
N GLY A 60 7.27 -15.26 7.91
CA GLY A 60 8.23 -14.30 8.45
C GLY A 60 9.68 -14.72 8.22
N GLN A 61 10.01 -16.01 8.39
CA GLN A 61 11.34 -16.56 8.10
C GLN A 61 11.69 -16.47 6.61
N GLU A 62 10.76 -16.85 5.73
CA GLU A 62 10.97 -16.79 4.28
C GLU A 62 11.13 -15.34 3.78
N LEU A 63 10.34 -14.40 4.29
CA LEU A 63 10.50 -12.98 3.99
C LEU A 63 11.85 -12.45 4.50
N SER A 64 12.27 -12.87 5.70
CA SER A 64 13.60 -12.51 6.22
C SER A 64 14.72 -13.01 5.33
N ARG A 65 14.61 -14.23 4.82
CA ARG A 65 15.55 -14.80 3.87
C ARG A 65 15.64 -14.05 2.56
N ARG A 66 14.48 -13.59 2.04
CA ARG A 66 14.39 -12.87 0.74
C ARG A 66 14.84 -11.43 0.82
N PHE A 67 14.45 -10.72 1.87
CA PHE A 67 14.58 -9.27 1.96
C PHE A 67 15.62 -8.80 2.99
N GLY A 68 16.21 -9.72 3.77
CA GLY A 68 17.25 -9.37 4.75
C GLY A 68 16.74 -8.63 5.98
N LEU A 69 15.42 -8.53 6.19
CA LEU A 69 14.80 -7.89 7.34
C LEU A 69 14.43 -8.92 8.39
N ALA A 70 14.88 -8.72 9.63
CA ALA A 70 14.74 -9.73 10.70
C ALA A 70 13.34 -9.81 11.33
N ARG A 71 12.49 -8.80 11.14
CA ARG A 71 11.18 -8.72 11.80
C ARG A 71 10.12 -8.26 10.82
N TRP A 72 8.95 -8.89 10.92
CA TRP A 72 7.81 -8.65 10.04
C TRP A 72 6.53 -8.47 10.85
N GLN A 73 5.71 -7.53 10.42
CA GLN A 73 4.34 -7.33 10.90
C GLN A 73 3.40 -7.54 9.72
N PHE A 74 2.43 -8.42 9.89
CA PHE A 74 1.41 -8.70 8.88
C PHE A 74 0.19 -7.80 9.09
N ALA A 75 -0.43 -7.40 8.00
CA ALA A 75 -1.67 -6.64 7.95
C ALA A 75 -2.57 -7.21 6.86
N LEU A 76 -3.87 -6.94 6.94
CA LEU A 76 -4.84 -7.41 5.94
C LEU A 76 -4.82 -6.57 4.67
N THR A 77 -4.39 -5.32 4.75
CA THR A 77 -4.34 -4.39 3.63
C THR A 77 -3.03 -3.61 3.62
N ALA A 78 -2.63 -3.12 2.43
CA ALA A 78 -1.50 -2.20 2.31
C ALA A 78 -1.77 -0.87 3.07
N THR A 79 -3.02 -0.43 3.13
CA THR A 79 -3.43 0.72 3.94
C THR A 79 -3.03 0.55 5.41
N ASP A 80 -3.33 -0.60 6.01
CA ASP A 80 -2.99 -0.85 7.41
C ASP A 80 -1.48 -0.98 7.61
N ALA A 81 -0.78 -1.65 6.70
CA ALA A 81 0.67 -1.75 6.74
C ALA A 81 1.33 -0.36 6.68
N ASN A 82 0.87 0.51 5.78
CA ASN A 82 1.35 1.88 5.68
C ASN A 82 1.05 2.70 6.94
N ARG A 83 -0.16 2.57 7.51
CA ARG A 83 -0.51 3.23 8.79
C ARG A 83 0.41 2.78 9.93
N PHE A 84 0.72 1.49 10.03
CA PHE A 84 1.66 0.99 11.04
C PHE A 84 3.07 1.53 10.82
N ALA A 85 3.56 1.52 9.58
CA ALA A 85 4.87 2.06 9.23
C ALA A 85 5.00 3.55 9.58
N ILE A 86 3.99 4.37 9.23
CA ILE A 86 3.95 5.80 9.54
C ILE A 86 4.00 6.03 11.06
N ARG A 87 3.19 5.30 11.84
CA ARG A 87 3.19 5.44 13.31
C ARG A 87 4.54 5.07 13.92
N LEU A 88 5.14 3.98 13.46
CA LEU A 88 6.48 3.56 13.91
C LEU A 88 7.54 4.58 13.54
N ALA A 89 7.52 5.11 12.32
CA ALA A 89 8.45 6.13 11.88
C ALA A 89 8.33 7.40 12.72
N ARG A 90 7.11 7.88 12.98
CA ARG A 90 6.86 9.03 13.86
C ARG A 90 7.34 8.77 15.29
N GLU A 91 7.10 7.59 15.83
CA GLU A 91 7.55 7.22 17.19
C GLU A 91 9.09 7.23 17.29
N LEU A 92 9.77 6.64 16.32
CA LEU A 92 11.22 6.52 16.33
C LEU A 92 11.94 7.85 16.06
N THR A 93 11.39 8.66 15.15
CA THR A 93 12.04 9.92 14.74
C THR A 93 11.60 11.12 15.54
N ARG A 94 10.44 11.06 16.21
CA ARG A 94 9.76 12.18 16.86
C ARG A 94 9.40 13.31 15.90
N ARG A 95 9.26 13.02 14.61
CA ARG A 95 8.89 13.96 13.57
C ARG A 95 7.43 13.75 13.17
N PRO A 96 6.65 14.82 12.94
CA PRO A 96 5.21 14.70 12.71
C PRO A 96 4.81 14.33 11.29
N LYS A 97 5.62 14.72 10.28
CA LYS A 97 5.22 14.65 8.87
C LYS A 97 5.74 13.40 8.18
N ILE A 98 5.04 12.99 7.15
CA ILE A 98 5.56 12.08 6.12
C ILE A 98 5.85 12.88 4.85
N LEU A 99 6.66 12.32 3.96
CA LEU A 99 6.83 12.83 2.61
C LEU A 99 6.27 11.81 1.62
N VAL A 100 5.46 12.25 0.70
CA VAL A 100 4.92 11.47 -0.42
C VAL A 100 5.22 12.18 -1.73
N PHE A 101 5.11 11.44 -2.83
CA PHE A 101 5.23 12.04 -4.16
C PHE A 101 3.87 12.44 -4.70
N ASN A 102 3.84 13.53 -5.47
CA ASN A 102 2.63 13.99 -6.11
C ASN A 102 2.03 12.87 -6.99
N TRP A 103 0.71 12.69 -6.94
CA TRP A 103 -0.04 11.63 -7.64
C TRP A 103 0.22 10.19 -7.18
N CYS A 104 0.93 9.95 -6.09
CA CYS A 104 1.14 8.62 -5.53
C CYS A 104 -0.18 7.94 -5.12
N TYR A 105 -0.14 6.62 -4.94
CA TYR A 105 -1.23 5.85 -4.34
C TYR A 105 -0.70 4.91 -3.26
N HIS A 106 -1.24 5.02 -2.06
CA HIS A 106 -0.81 4.22 -0.89
C HIS A 106 -2.00 3.64 -0.11
N GLY A 107 -3.08 3.31 -0.81
CA GLY A 107 -4.34 2.92 -0.19
C GLY A 107 -5.07 4.13 0.40
N SER A 108 -6.02 3.91 1.30
CA SER A 108 -6.82 4.95 1.94
C SER A 108 -6.17 5.49 3.23
N VAL A 109 -4.90 5.87 3.15
CA VAL A 109 -4.19 6.58 4.22
C VAL A 109 -4.41 8.08 4.01
N ASP A 110 -5.07 8.76 4.95
CA ASP A 110 -5.50 10.15 4.78
C ASP A 110 -4.35 11.10 4.44
N GLU A 111 -3.20 10.94 5.10
CA GLU A 111 -2.01 11.74 4.85
C GLU A 111 -1.50 11.66 3.40
N THR A 112 -1.82 10.58 2.69
CA THR A 112 -1.33 10.35 1.31
C THR A 112 -2.26 10.93 0.23
N PHE A 113 -3.42 11.45 0.62
CA PHE A 113 -4.31 12.17 -0.30
C PHE A 113 -3.90 13.63 -0.52
N ALA A 114 -2.63 13.93 -0.32
CA ALA A 114 -2.02 15.21 -0.60
C ALA A 114 -1.58 15.31 -2.07
N SER A 115 -1.71 16.50 -2.62
CA SER A 115 -1.21 16.89 -3.95
C SER A 115 -0.57 18.27 -3.89
N LEU A 116 0.15 18.65 -4.93
CA LEU A 116 0.69 20.01 -5.08
C LEU A 116 -0.22 20.83 -6.00
N ASP A 117 -0.61 22.01 -5.52
CA ASP A 117 -1.17 23.08 -6.34
C ASP A 117 -0.33 24.35 -6.15
N ARG A 118 0.34 24.79 -7.22
CA ARG A 118 1.23 25.96 -7.23
C ARG A 118 2.24 25.99 -6.08
N GLY A 119 2.77 24.83 -5.72
CA GLY A 119 3.76 24.66 -4.65
C GLY A 119 3.17 24.57 -3.24
N SER A 120 1.84 24.58 -3.09
CA SER A 120 1.16 24.37 -1.81
C SER A 120 0.62 22.95 -1.71
N VAL A 121 0.71 22.36 -0.51
CA VAL A 121 0.08 21.06 -0.24
C VAL A 121 -1.42 21.25 -0.09
N VAL A 122 -2.18 20.54 -0.91
CA VAL A 122 -3.65 20.58 -0.94
C VAL A 122 -4.22 19.18 -0.89
N SER A 123 -5.50 19.06 -0.58
CA SER A 123 -6.23 17.79 -0.73
C SER A 123 -6.36 17.45 -2.20
N ARG A 124 -6.12 16.18 -2.52
CA ARG A 124 -6.26 15.66 -3.89
C ARG A 124 -7.67 15.88 -4.42
N GLU A 125 -7.77 16.27 -5.68
CA GLU A 125 -9.05 16.41 -6.36
C GLU A 125 -9.85 15.09 -6.32
N GLY A 126 -11.14 15.18 -6.06
CA GLY A 126 -12.02 14.00 -5.91
C GLY A 126 -11.97 13.33 -4.54
N ASN A 127 -11.14 13.80 -3.61
CA ASN A 127 -11.17 13.31 -2.24
C ASN A 127 -12.52 13.62 -1.58
N VAL A 128 -13.06 12.67 -0.82
CA VAL A 128 -14.41 12.75 -0.24
C VAL A 128 -14.36 13.32 1.17
N GLY A 129 -15.31 14.19 1.47
CA GLY A 129 -15.47 14.80 2.79
C GLY A 129 -14.80 16.16 2.91
N PRO A 130 -14.97 16.85 4.05
CA PRO A 130 -14.30 18.11 4.32
C PRO A 130 -12.79 17.93 4.31
N PRO A 131 -12.03 18.83 3.65
CA PRO A 131 -10.58 18.74 3.66
C PRO A 131 -10.02 18.92 5.07
N VAL A 132 -9.04 18.09 5.43
CA VAL A 132 -8.19 18.31 6.60
C VAL A 132 -6.92 19.03 6.17
N PRO A 133 -6.25 19.79 7.06
CA PRO A 133 -5.01 20.47 6.71
C PRO A 133 -3.87 19.46 6.55
N LEU A 134 -3.67 18.98 5.32
CA LEU A 134 -2.67 17.96 5.00
C LEU A 134 -1.24 18.48 5.09
N ASP A 135 -1.04 19.79 4.97
CA ASP A 135 0.26 20.43 5.16
C ASP A 135 0.78 20.33 6.59
N GLU A 136 -0.07 20.06 7.57
CA GLU A 136 0.34 19.77 8.95
C GLU A 136 0.96 18.37 9.11
N THR A 137 0.57 17.41 8.27
CA THR A 137 0.94 15.99 8.40
C THR A 137 1.82 15.47 7.27
N THR A 138 1.87 16.21 6.14
CA THR A 138 2.42 15.69 4.90
C THR A 138 3.22 16.75 4.16
N ARG A 139 4.36 16.35 3.62
CA ARG A 139 5.09 17.08 2.59
C ARG A 139 4.95 16.34 1.26
N VAL A 140 4.93 17.08 0.17
CA VAL A 140 4.77 16.54 -1.17
C VAL A 140 5.91 17.02 -2.04
N ALA A 141 6.57 16.08 -2.75
CA ALA A 141 7.56 16.38 -3.77
C ALA A 141 7.07 15.88 -5.14
N GLU A 142 7.55 16.48 -6.20
CA GLU A 142 7.33 15.93 -7.55
C GLU A 142 8.16 14.66 -7.76
N TRP A 143 7.61 13.75 -8.52
CA TRP A 143 8.32 12.51 -8.87
C TRP A 143 9.50 12.80 -9.79
N ASN A 144 10.63 12.12 -9.54
CA ASN A 144 11.90 12.32 -10.28
C ASN A 144 12.52 13.73 -10.14
N ASP A 145 12.11 14.52 -9.16
CA ASP A 145 12.71 15.80 -8.82
C ASP A 145 13.53 15.67 -7.51
N ALA A 146 14.82 15.37 -7.67
CA ALA A 146 15.73 15.21 -6.52
C ALA A 146 15.92 16.52 -5.75
N GLU A 147 15.90 17.68 -6.42
CA GLU A 147 16.03 18.99 -5.76
C GLU A 147 14.80 19.29 -4.91
N ALA A 148 13.59 18.98 -5.41
CA ALA A 148 12.37 19.08 -4.62
C ALA A 148 12.41 18.16 -3.40
N LEU A 149 12.84 16.90 -3.57
CA LEU A 149 12.98 15.95 -2.46
C LEU A 149 13.96 16.46 -1.39
N GLU A 150 15.14 16.92 -1.80
CA GLU A 150 16.15 17.47 -0.87
C GLU A 150 15.62 18.70 -0.13
N ARG A 151 14.94 19.62 -0.84
CA ARG A 151 14.33 20.80 -0.26
C ARG A 151 13.30 20.44 0.82
N GLU A 152 12.40 19.51 0.53
CA GLU A 152 11.37 19.10 1.49
C GLU A 152 11.95 18.35 2.70
N LEU A 153 12.98 17.54 2.51
CA LEU A 153 13.68 16.85 3.60
C LEU A 153 14.51 17.81 4.47
N ALA A 154 15.02 18.89 3.91
CA ALA A 154 15.82 19.90 4.64
C ALA A 154 15.05 20.58 5.78
N HIS A 155 13.72 20.55 5.77
CA HIS A 155 12.91 21.06 6.89
C HIS A 155 13.11 20.28 8.20
N GLY A 156 13.58 19.03 8.13
CA GLY A 156 13.89 18.21 9.30
C GLY A 156 12.69 17.65 10.07
N ASP A 157 11.46 17.82 9.57
CA ASP A 157 10.21 17.39 10.21
C ASP A 157 9.60 16.11 9.62
N VAL A 158 10.26 15.49 8.62
CA VAL A 158 9.82 14.28 7.94
C VAL A 158 10.24 13.04 8.72
N ALA A 159 9.27 12.22 9.11
CA ALA A 159 9.49 10.94 9.80
C ALA A 159 9.90 9.82 8.83
N CYS A 160 9.26 9.77 7.66
CA CYS A 160 9.59 8.82 6.60
C CYS A 160 9.19 9.36 5.23
N VAL A 161 9.82 8.82 4.20
CA VAL A 161 9.38 8.94 2.82
C VAL A 161 8.60 7.69 2.47
N LEU A 162 7.38 7.87 1.96
CA LEU A 162 6.54 6.78 1.45
C LEU A 162 6.44 6.91 -0.06
N ALA A 163 6.91 5.89 -0.78
CA ALA A 163 7.03 5.92 -2.23
C ALA A 163 6.64 4.57 -2.85
N GLU A 164 6.07 4.61 -4.04
CA GLU A 164 6.02 3.47 -4.94
C GLU A 164 7.37 3.32 -5.64
N PRO A 165 7.79 2.11 -6.04
CA PRO A 165 9.00 1.95 -6.88
C PRO A 165 8.82 2.52 -8.29
N ALA A 166 7.56 2.66 -8.73
CA ALA A 166 7.12 3.35 -9.93
C ALA A 166 5.71 3.89 -9.66
N LEU A 167 5.37 5.09 -10.11
CA LEU A 167 4.00 5.58 -9.99
C LEU A 167 3.09 4.75 -10.90
N THR A 168 2.03 4.18 -10.33
CA THR A 168 1.08 3.32 -11.05
C THR A 168 -0.32 3.91 -11.16
N ASN A 169 -0.63 4.93 -10.37
CA ASN A 169 -1.96 5.55 -10.32
C ASN A 169 -2.28 6.44 -11.53
N ILE A 170 -1.27 6.96 -12.20
CA ILE A 170 -1.41 7.85 -13.39
C ILE A 170 -0.81 7.25 -14.65
N GLY A 171 -0.57 5.96 -14.68
CA GLY A 171 0.22 5.23 -15.67
C GLY A 171 1.51 4.71 -15.02
N ILE A 172 2.33 4.01 -15.79
CA ILE A 172 3.61 3.54 -15.26
C ILE A 172 4.67 4.63 -15.52
N VAL A 173 5.08 5.30 -14.44
CA VAL A 173 6.14 6.32 -14.47
C VAL A 173 7.29 5.84 -13.58
N LEU A 174 8.44 5.61 -14.23
CA LEU A 174 9.70 5.15 -13.60
C LEU A 174 10.52 6.34 -13.13
#